data_9aaaa28586e710c1cbc573839efba314
#
_entry.id   9aaaa28586e710c1cbc573839efba314
#
_cell.length_a   1.000
_cell.length_b   1.000
_cell.length_c   1.000
_cell.angle_alpha   90.00
_cell.angle_beta   90.00
_cell.angle_gamma   90.00
#
_symmetry.space_group_name_H-M   'P 1'
#
loop_
_entity.id
_entity.type
_entity.pdbx_description
1 polymer ?
#
loop_
_entity_poly.entity_id
_entity_poly.type
_entity_poly.pdbx_seq_one_letter_code
_entity_poly.pdbx_strand_id
1 'polypeptide(L)'
;KVEIPDGLTSWFFWAMRKEYYKLWKDTDKPCRFENSPFDLKLKPKLDDNGFSFDVILKREGRPMINITETEQKDNGGEPIITFHGQMPLWVCYRHNFYPVQTALYPSLVKSLIYERPVVPHDEISEFLDRVWTKLPASELYEPQQFLKIMEPVFQPATYNPKLFLDEEGSLLTLEIDNIYETRHGEFTLPGPNPDFQTGSYAYQGQTYLVRRHQEEENQLMQELSSMGFQARSSKLWFLEPEEAISFLLDSYPKLVENYRVFGEKALSRYKVRSTKSKITAKVTSNEKEKWFSLDI
;
A
#
# COMPACT_ATOMS: atom_id res chain seq x y z
N LYS A 1 -6.37 -7.74 -48.60
CA LYS A 1 -6.59 -7.31 -47.21
C LYS A 1 -5.95 -8.36 -46.32
N VAL A 2 -4.91 -8.01 -45.57
CA VAL A 2 -4.27 -8.94 -44.65
C VAL A 2 -4.84 -8.61 -43.27
N GLU A 3 -5.54 -9.56 -42.67
CA GLU A 3 -5.96 -9.45 -41.28
C GLU A 3 -4.81 -9.94 -40.39
N ILE A 4 -4.41 -9.10 -39.47
CA ILE A 4 -3.37 -9.42 -38.47
C ILE A 4 -4.08 -10.01 -37.27
N PRO A 5 -3.80 -11.25 -36.88
CA PRO A 5 -4.37 -11.82 -35.67
C PRO A 5 -4.02 -10.97 -34.44
N ASP A 6 -4.96 -10.83 -33.50
CA ASP A 6 -4.80 -10.00 -32.30
C ASP A 6 -3.51 -10.29 -31.53
N GLY A 7 -3.11 -11.56 -31.44
CA GLY A 7 -1.87 -11.97 -30.78
C GLY A 7 -0.58 -11.48 -31.47
N LEU A 8 -0.64 -11.14 -32.77
CA LEU A 8 0.50 -10.65 -33.54
C LEU A 8 0.48 -9.13 -33.75
N THR A 9 -0.62 -8.48 -33.43
CA THR A 9 -0.81 -7.04 -33.66
C THR A 9 0.27 -6.18 -32.98
N SER A 10 0.62 -6.50 -31.74
CA SER A 10 1.65 -5.77 -30.98
C SER A 10 3.03 -5.92 -31.63
N TRP A 11 3.37 -7.12 -32.09
CA TRP A 11 4.60 -7.43 -32.81
C TRP A 11 4.68 -6.68 -34.14
N PHE A 12 3.58 -6.68 -34.89
CA PHE A 12 3.46 -5.95 -36.14
C PHE A 12 3.67 -4.45 -35.93
N PHE A 13 3.01 -3.86 -34.95
CA PHE A 13 3.17 -2.43 -34.66
C PHE A 13 4.59 -2.06 -34.22
N TRP A 14 5.22 -2.97 -33.48
CA TRP A 14 6.61 -2.77 -33.08
C TRP A 14 7.58 -2.81 -34.28
N ALA A 15 7.37 -3.72 -35.22
CA ALA A 15 8.16 -3.81 -36.45
C ALA A 15 7.97 -2.57 -37.34
N MET A 16 6.76 -2.03 -37.39
CA MET A 16 6.39 -0.87 -38.21
C MET A 16 6.95 0.49 -37.71
N ARG A 17 7.56 0.54 -36.53
CA ARG A 17 8.12 1.81 -35.97
C ARG A 17 9.14 2.50 -36.84
N LYS A 18 9.85 1.77 -37.68
CA LYS A 18 10.93 2.29 -38.52
C LYS A 18 10.46 2.76 -39.88
N GLU A 19 9.21 2.53 -40.20
CA GLU A 19 8.68 2.66 -41.52
C GLU A 19 7.55 3.70 -41.58
N TYR A 20 7.47 4.46 -42.65
CA TYR A 20 6.34 5.34 -42.93
C TYR A 20 5.40 4.64 -43.88
N TYR A 21 4.28 4.09 -43.39
CA TYR A 21 3.31 3.40 -44.24
C TYR A 21 1.97 4.14 -44.27
N LYS A 22 1.33 4.11 -45.43
CA LYS A 22 -0.07 4.49 -45.58
C LYS A 22 -0.92 3.29 -45.18
N LEU A 23 -1.32 3.18 -43.95
CA LEU A 23 -1.97 1.98 -43.43
C LEU A 23 -3.46 2.14 -43.13
N TRP A 24 -3.97 3.36 -43.12
CA TRP A 24 -5.34 3.52 -42.65
C TRP A 24 -6.36 3.35 -43.76
N LYS A 25 -7.43 2.58 -43.41
CA LYS A 25 -8.62 2.36 -44.22
C LYS A 25 -8.95 3.57 -45.11
N ASP A 26 -8.91 3.39 -46.41
CA ASP A 26 -9.48 4.25 -47.41
C ASP A 26 -9.20 5.77 -47.27
N THR A 27 -8.28 6.16 -46.39
CA THR A 27 -7.83 7.53 -46.23
C THR A 27 -6.39 7.67 -46.66
N ASP A 28 -6.08 8.72 -47.45
CA ASP A 28 -4.70 9.07 -47.85
C ASP A 28 -3.86 9.66 -46.69
N LYS A 29 -4.29 9.51 -45.46
CA LYS A 29 -3.60 10.06 -44.27
C LYS A 29 -2.50 9.11 -43.83
N PRO A 30 -1.24 9.56 -43.75
CA PRO A 30 -0.13 8.73 -43.27
C PRO A 30 -0.30 8.43 -41.78
N CYS A 31 -0.10 7.19 -41.43
CA CYS A 31 0.02 6.71 -40.05
C CYS A 31 1.48 6.72 -39.61
N ARG A 32 1.75 7.06 -38.37
CA ARG A 32 3.06 6.97 -37.75
C ARG A 32 3.01 6.05 -36.54
N PHE A 33 4.08 5.29 -36.34
CA PHE A 33 4.30 4.48 -35.16
C PHE A 33 5.35 5.17 -34.29
N GLU A 34 4.90 5.74 -33.20
CA GLU A 34 5.72 6.54 -32.30
C GLU A 34 6.46 5.66 -31.29
N ASN A 35 7.64 6.12 -30.86
CA ASN A 35 8.44 5.39 -29.85
C ASN A 35 8.08 5.80 -28.41
N SER A 36 7.63 7.04 -28.23
CA SER A 36 7.32 7.59 -26.92
C SER A 36 5.94 7.13 -26.48
N PRO A 37 5.83 6.40 -25.36
CA PRO A 37 4.59 5.82 -24.90
C PRO A 37 3.63 6.86 -24.35
N PHE A 38 2.36 6.47 -24.24
CA PHE A 38 1.42 7.06 -23.31
C PHE A 38 1.44 6.27 -22.01
N ASP A 39 1.52 6.95 -20.88
CA ASP A 39 1.21 6.38 -19.57
C ASP A 39 -0.30 6.35 -19.40
N LEU A 40 -0.83 5.17 -19.10
CA LEU A 40 -2.24 5.01 -18.77
C LEU A 40 -2.40 5.14 -17.25
N LYS A 41 -3.37 5.94 -16.82
CA LYS A 41 -3.72 6.14 -15.42
C LYS A 41 -5.21 5.97 -15.22
N LEU A 42 -5.60 5.49 -14.05
CA LEU A 42 -6.99 5.37 -13.62
C LEU A 42 -7.30 6.51 -12.65
N LYS A 43 -8.32 7.29 -12.97
CA LYS A 43 -8.86 8.32 -12.08
C LYS A 43 -10.16 7.81 -11.48
N PRO A 44 -10.20 7.54 -10.18
CA PRO A 44 -11.42 7.10 -9.51
C PRO A 44 -12.47 8.20 -9.52
N LYS A 45 -13.72 7.79 -9.67
CA LYS A 45 -14.89 8.65 -9.65
C LYS A 45 -15.98 8.00 -8.80
N LEU A 46 -16.59 8.77 -7.93
CA LEU A 46 -17.74 8.40 -7.12
C LEU A 46 -18.85 9.42 -7.42
N ASP A 47 -19.99 8.95 -7.86
CA ASP A 47 -21.18 9.77 -8.12
C ASP A 47 -22.45 9.04 -7.65
N ASP A 48 -23.63 9.60 -7.93
CA ASP A 48 -24.91 9.04 -7.50
C ASP A 48 -25.20 7.63 -8.05
N ASN A 49 -24.54 7.23 -9.14
CA ASN A 49 -24.69 5.91 -9.73
C ASN A 49 -23.78 4.86 -9.09
N GLY A 50 -22.73 5.28 -8.38
CA GLY A 50 -21.74 4.40 -7.76
C GLY A 50 -20.30 4.79 -8.07
N PHE A 51 -19.42 3.79 -7.97
CA PHE A 51 -18.00 3.96 -8.16
C PHE A 51 -17.54 3.49 -9.56
N SER A 52 -16.70 4.27 -10.21
CA SER A 52 -16.15 3.97 -11.53
C SER A 52 -14.73 4.52 -11.70
N PHE A 53 -14.10 4.21 -12.83
CA PHE A 53 -12.84 4.81 -13.22
C PHE A 53 -12.94 5.56 -14.53
N ASP A 54 -12.38 6.77 -14.55
CA ASP A 54 -12.01 7.40 -15.80
C ASP A 54 -10.62 6.91 -16.22
N VAL A 55 -10.48 6.58 -17.51
CA VAL A 55 -9.19 6.20 -18.09
C VAL A 55 -8.52 7.41 -18.70
N ILE A 56 -7.30 7.68 -18.24
CA ILE A 56 -6.52 8.86 -18.61
C ILE A 56 -5.26 8.41 -19.34
N LEU A 57 -4.96 9.05 -20.47
CA LEU A 57 -3.68 8.94 -21.14
C LEU A 57 -2.85 10.20 -20.88
N LYS A 58 -1.64 10.01 -20.37
CA LYS A 58 -0.67 11.07 -20.10
C LYS A 58 0.57 10.84 -20.93
N ARG A 59 1.13 11.92 -21.47
CA ARG A 59 2.42 11.91 -22.16
C ARG A 59 3.15 13.22 -21.88
N GLU A 60 4.46 13.12 -21.70
CA GLU A 60 5.29 14.29 -21.43
C GLU A 60 5.15 15.35 -22.54
N GLY A 61 5.01 16.61 -22.15
CA GLY A 61 4.85 17.75 -23.06
C GLY A 61 3.54 17.78 -23.85
N ARG A 62 2.54 16.94 -23.50
CA ARG A 62 1.22 16.93 -24.16
C ARG A 62 0.10 17.09 -23.13
N PRO A 63 -1.03 17.68 -23.53
CA PRO A 63 -2.23 17.70 -22.70
C PRO A 63 -2.65 16.28 -22.34
N MET A 64 -3.17 16.13 -21.13
CA MET A 64 -3.78 14.90 -20.66
C MET A 64 -5.09 14.64 -21.44
N ILE A 65 -5.35 13.38 -21.77
CA ILE A 65 -6.53 12.95 -22.51
C ILE A 65 -7.37 12.07 -21.57
N ASN A 66 -8.55 12.55 -21.20
CA ASN A 66 -9.55 11.70 -20.53
C ASN A 66 -10.35 10.97 -21.61
N ILE A 67 -10.13 9.65 -21.71
CA ILE A 67 -10.76 8.83 -22.75
C ILE A 67 -12.26 8.65 -22.47
N THR A 68 -12.62 8.61 -21.19
CA THR A 68 -14.01 8.38 -20.77
C THR A 68 -14.91 9.56 -21.04
N GLU A 69 -14.37 10.78 -20.99
CA GLU A 69 -15.14 12.03 -21.24
C GLU A 69 -15.05 12.49 -22.70
N THR A 70 -14.02 12.05 -23.43
CA THR A 70 -13.84 12.50 -24.82
C THR A 70 -14.88 11.84 -25.71
N GLU A 71 -15.65 12.61 -26.46
CA GLU A 71 -16.43 12.08 -27.57
C GLU A 71 -15.48 11.39 -28.54
N GLN A 72 -15.61 10.08 -28.66
CA GLN A 72 -14.63 9.25 -29.37
C GLN A 72 -14.81 9.29 -30.91
N LYS A 73 -15.49 10.28 -31.43
CA LYS A 73 -15.75 10.38 -32.86
C LYS A 73 -15.21 11.68 -33.44
N ASP A 74 -14.58 11.59 -34.57
CA ASP A 74 -14.24 12.74 -35.39
C ASP A 74 -15.48 13.23 -36.20
N ASN A 75 -15.31 14.30 -36.98
CA ASN A 75 -16.36 14.84 -37.84
C ASN A 75 -16.86 13.86 -38.93
N GLY A 76 -16.17 12.74 -39.14
CA GLY A 76 -16.56 11.64 -40.03
C GLY A 76 -17.19 10.45 -39.31
N GLY A 77 -17.38 10.52 -37.97
CA GLY A 77 -17.94 9.44 -37.14
C GLY A 77 -16.94 8.32 -36.83
N GLU A 78 -15.66 8.47 -37.18
CA GLU A 78 -14.61 7.50 -36.80
C GLU A 78 -14.10 7.74 -35.37
N PRO A 79 -13.75 6.66 -34.66
CA PRO A 79 -13.21 6.81 -33.30
C PRO A 79 -11.84 7.50 -33.34
N ILE A 80 -11.71 8.62 -32.61
CA ILE A 80 -10.44 9.35 -32.48
C ILE A 80 -9.38 8.53 -31.73
N ILE A 81 -9.84 7.64 -30.85
CA ILE A 81 -8.99 6.81 -29.98
C ILE A 81 -9.44 5.37 -30.09
N THR A 82 -8.52 4.47 -30.44
CA THR A 82 -8.74 3.03 -30.47
C THR A 82 -7.58 2.28 -29.86
N PHE A 83 -7.86 1.14 -29.19
CA PHE A 83 -6.85 0.31 -28.55
C PHE A 83 -6.64 -0.99 -29.29
N HIS A 84 -5.39 -1.37 -29.46
CA HIS A 84 -4.96 -2.50 -30.28
C HIS A 84 -3.91 -3.36 -29.55
N GLY A 85 -3.88 -4.65 -29.88
CA GLY A 85 -2.92 -5.59 -29.36
C GLY A 85 -3.20 -6.07 -27.94
N GLN A 86 -2.28 -6.86 -27.41
CA GLN A 86 -2.36 -7.42 -26.08
C GLN A 86 -1.21 -6.99 -25.20
N MET A 87 0.03 -7.31 -25.56
CA MET A 87 1.23 -6.89 -24.82
C MET A 87 2.40 -6.63 -25.79
N PRO A 88 2.87 -5.39 -25.88
CA PRO A 88 2.33 -4.17 -25.29
C PRO A 88 0.99 -3.73 -25.90
N LEU A 89 0.16 -3.06 -25.11
CA LEU A 89 -1.04 -2.41 -25.60
C LEU A 89 -0.66 -1.18 -26.43
N TRP A 90 -1.39 -0.92 -27.49
CA TRP A 90 -1.18 0.24 -28.36
C TRP A 90 -2.45 1.09 -28.42
N VAL A 91 -2.28 2.38 -28.47
CA VAL A 91 -3.35 3.34 -28.71
C VAL A 91 -3.13 4.02 -30.06
N CYS A 92 -4.17 4.02 -30.88
CA CYS A 92 -4.26 4.91 -32.05
C CYS A 92 -4.93 6.21 -31.63
N TYR A 93 -4.22 7.30 -31.75
CA TYR A 93 -4.73 8.64 -31.46
C TYR A 93 -4.42 9.55 -32.64
N ARG A 94 -5.46 10.13 -33.25
CA ARG A 94 -5.35 11.01 -34.41
C ARG A 94 -4.48 10.39 -35.53
N HIS A 95 -4.78 9.14 -35.89
CA HIS A 95 -4.07 8.36 -36.93
C HIS A 95 -2.60 8.00 -36.63
N ASN A 96 -2.11 8.27 -35.42
CA ASN A 96 -0.79 7.83 -34.97
C ASN A 96 -0.90 6.75 -33.90
N PHE A 97 -0.02 5.76 -33.98
CA PHE A 97 0.03 4.66 -33.03
C PHE A 97 1.12 4.89 -31.99
N TYR A 98 0.75 4.72 -30.73
CA TYR A 98 1.63 4.90 -29.59
C TYR A 98 1.57 3.64 -28.70
N PRO A 99 2.71 3.15 -28.19
CA PRO A 99 2.67 2.13 -27.17
C PRO A 99 2.05 2.72 -25.89
N VAL A 100 1.35 1.88 -25.15
CA VAL A 100 0.79 2.24 -23.84
C VAL A 100 1.61 1.57 -22.76
N GLN A 101 2.10 2.38 -21.82
CA GLN A 101 2.78 1.91 -20.63
C GLN A 101 1.76 1.76 -19.51
N THR A 102 1.55 0.52 -19.07
CA THR A 102 0.64 0.19 -17.97
C THR A 102 0.98 -1.20 -17.44
N ALA A 103 0.81 -1.40 -16.14
CA ALA A 103 0.86 -2.72 -15.50
C ALA A 103 -0.49 -3.46 -15.55
N LEU A 104 -1.55 -2.81 -16.03
CA LEU A 104 -2.88 -3.41 -16.12
C LEU A 104 -2.97 -4.39 -17.30
N TYR A 105 -3.76 -5.44 -17.13
CA TYR A 105 -4.06 -6.35 -18.21
C TYR A 105 -4.86 -5.64 -19.33
N PRO A 106 -4.51 -5.84 -20.60
CA PRO A 106 -5.21 -5.21 -21.73
C PRO A 106 -6.71 -5.46 -21.77
N SER A 107 -7.17 -6.64 -21.33
CA SER A 107 -8.60 -6.96 -21.20
C SER A 107 -9.29 -6.04 -20.20
N LEU A 108 -8.68 -5.80 -19.04
CA LEU A 108 -9.22 -4.88 -18.03
C LEU A 108 -9.27 -3.45 -18.57
N VAL A 109 -8.21 -2.99 -19.22
CA VAL A 109 -8.17 -1.65 -19.85
C VAL A 109 -9.30 -1.50 -20.86
N LYS A 110 -9.49 -2.49 -21.74
CA LYS A 110 -10.56 -2.48 -22.74
C LYS A 110 -11.94 -2.47 -22.08
N SER A 111 -12.18 -3.29 -21.05
CA SER A 111 -13.44 -3.30 -20.31
C SER A 111 -13.73 -1.92 -19.68
N LEU A 112 -12.75 -1.31 -19.01
CA LEU A 112 -12.91 0.03 -18.42
C LEU A 112 -13.26 1.11 -19.45
N ILE A 113 -12.75 1.01 -20.67
CA ILE A 113 -12.97 2.01 -21.73
C ILE A 113 -14.30 1.80 -22.44
N TYR A 114 -14.61 0.56 -22.81
CA TYR A 114 -15.74 0.25 -23.70
C TYR A 114 -17.02 -0.10 -22.94
N GLU A 115 -16.89 -0.83 -21.82
CA GLU A 115 -18.03 -1.27 -21.02
C GLU A 115 -18.38 -0.26 -19.92
N ARG A 116 -17.37 0.50 -19.45
CA ARG A 116 -17.49 1.52 -18.39
C ARG A 116 -18.25 1.00 -17.18
N PRO A 117 -17.73 -0.07 -16.54
CA PRO A 117 -18.44 -0.67 -15.42
C PRO A 117 -18.59 0.34 -14.28
N VAL A 118 -19.77 0.35 -13.69
CA VAL A 118 -20.08 1.12 -12.49
C VAL A 118 -20.39 0.13 -11.37
N VAL A 119 -19.70 0.28 -10.25
CA VAL A 119 -19.91 -0.53 -9.06
C VAL A 119 -20.95 0.16 -8.18
N PRO A 120 -22.11 -0.49 -7.89
CA PRO A 120 -23.15 0.07 -7.03
C PRO A 120 -22.60 0.43 -5.64
N HIS A 121 -23.23 1.41 -4.97
CA HIS A 121 -22.77 1.92 -3.67
C HIS A 121 -22.62 0.85 -2.59
N ASP A 122 -23.51 -0.11 -2.54
CA ASP A 122 -23.50 -1.22 -1.58
C ASP A 122 -22.42 -2.27 -1.86
N GLU A 123 -21.90 -2.34 -3.10
CA GLU A 123 -20.84 -3.24 -3.50
C GLU A 123 -19.44 -2.60 -3.49
N ILE A 124 -19.33 -1.29 -3.29
CA ILE A 124 -18.04 -0.56 -3.37
C ILE A 124 -17.01 -1.15 -2.41
N SER A 125 -17.40 -1.43 -1.17
CA SER A 125 -16.47 -1.93 -0.15
C SER A 125 -15.88 -3.29 -0.55
N GLU A 126 -16.71 -4.21 -1.06
CA GLU A 126 -16.27 -5.51 -1.53
C GLU A 126 -15.40 -5.41 -2.79
N PHE A 127 -15.79 -4.55 -3.73
CA PHE A 127 -15.01 -4.30 -4.94
C PHE A 127 -13.62 -3.76 -4.60
N LEU A 128 -13.52 -2.79 -3.70
CA LEU A 128 -12.25 -2.20 -3.31
C LEU A 128 -11.36 -3.20 -2.57
N ASP A 129 -11.92 -4.03 -1.71
CA ASP A 129 -11.18 -5.09 -1.05
C ASP A 129 -10.58 -6.09 -2.05
N ARG A 130 -11.35 -6.49 -3.05
CA ARG A 130 -10.95 -7.51 -4.03
C ARG A 130 -10.08 -6.98 -5.16
N VAL A 131 -10.33 -5.78 -5.62
CA VAL A 131 -9.73 -5.21 -6.84
C VAL A 131 -8.70 -4.14 -6.50
N TRP A 132 -9.06 -3.19 -5.65
CA TRP A 132 -8.20 -2.06 -5.32
C TRP A 132 -6.86 -2.48 -4.71
N THR A 133 -6.88 -3.44 -3.80
CA THR A 133 -5.66 -4.00 -3.17
C THR A 133 -4.70 -4.66 -4.16
N LYS A 134 -5.15 -4.93 -5.38
CA LYS A 134 -4.36 -5.54 -6.46
C LYS A 134 -3.94 -4.55 -7.55
N LEU A 135 -4.49 -3.33 -7.52
CA LEU A 135 -4.10 -2.29 -8.47
C LEU A 135 -2.79 -1.63 -8.00
N PRO A 136 -1.75 -1.58 -8.84
CA PRO A 136 -0.53 -0.86 -8.50
C PRO A 136 -0.82 0.63 -8.29
N ALA A 137 -0.30 1.21 -7.22
CA ALA A 137 -0.46 2.64 -6.92
C ALA A 137 0.06 3.53 -8.07
N SER A 138 1.06 3.02 -8.80
CA SER A 138 1.61 3.68 -10.00
C SER A 138 0.59 3.88 -11.12
N GLU A 139 -0.47 3.08 -11.17
CA GLU A 139 -1.53 3.17 -12.19
C GLU A 139 -2.61 4.20 -11.83
N LEU A 140 -2.59 4.75 -10.63
CA LEU A 140 -3.56 5.74 -10.19
C LEU A 140 -3.15 7.15 -10.62
N TYR A 141 -4.12 7.90 -11.08
CA TYR A 141 -3.99 9.34 -11.26
C TYR A 141 -4.28 10.04 -9.93
N GLU A 142 -3.26 10.75 -9.40
CA GLU A 142 -3.37 11.47 -8.12
C GLU A 142 -3.94 10.60 -6.98
N PRO A 143 -3.18 9.60 -6.49
CA PRO A 143 -3.66 8.65 -5.47
C PRO A 143 -4.23 9.32 -4.22
N GLN A 144 -3.73 10.51 -3.86
CA GLN A 144 -4.24 11.27 -2.70
C GLN A 144 -5.67 11.79 -2.90
N GLN A 145 -6.09 12.05 -4.14
CA GLN A 145 -7.48 12.45 -4.40
C GLN A 145 -8.45 11.28 -4.21
N PHE A 146 -8.00 10.06 -4.44
CA PHE A 146 -8.80 8.87 -4.18
C PHE A 146 -9.34 8.84 -2.76
N LEU A 147 -8.47 9.08 -1.76
CA LEU A 147 -8.87 9.06 -0.36
C LEU A 147 -9.97 10.09 -0.06
N LYS A 148 -9.88 11.28 -0.67
CA LYS A 148 -10.92 12.31 -0.51
C LYS A 148 -12.24 11.91 -1.14
N ILE A 149 -12.19 11.29 -2.33
CA ILE A 149 -13.39 10.81 -3.03
C ILE A 149 -14.06 9.69 -2.23
N MET A 150 -13.26 8.83 -1.59
CA MET A 150 -13.74 7.67 -0.84
C MET A 150 -14.06 7.97 0.63
N GLU A 151 -13.81 9.18 1.13
CA GLU A 151 -14.07 9.55 2.52
C GLU A 151 -15.48 9.18 3.01
N PRO A 152 -16.57 9.37 2.22
CA PRO A 152 -17.91 8.97 2.65
C PRO A 152 -18.11 7.45 2.80
N VAL A 153 -17.25 6.63 2.20
CA VAL A 153 -17.34 5.17 2.23
C VAL A 153 -16.59 4.58 3.41
N PHE A 154 -15.59 5.30 3.94
CA PHE A 154 -14.80 4.83 5.07
C PHE A 154 -15.59 4.84 6.37
N GLN A 155 -15.46 3.74 7.12
CA GLN A 155 -15.92 3.72 8.50
C GLN A 155 -14.91 4.43 9.40
N PRO A 156 -15.38 5.30 10.32
CA PRO A 156 -14.50 5.84 11.35
C PRO A 156 -13.85 4.72 12.16
N ALA A 157 -12.57 4.82 12.37
CA ALA A 157 -11.80 3.85 13.13
C ALA A 157 -10.68 4.53 13.91
N THR A 158 -10.31 3.96 15.05
CA THR A 158 -9.18 4.40 15.88
C THR A 158 -8.12 3.31 15.84
N TYR A 159 -6.88 3.68 15.60
CA TYR A 159 -5.75 2.76 15.64
C TYR A 159 -5.34 2.48 17.09
N ASN A 160 -5.31 1.20 17.47
CA ASN A 160 -5.02 0.78 18.84
C ASN A 160 -4.24 -0.53 18.83
N PRO A 161 -2.94 -0.51 18.47
CA PRO A 161 -2.15 -1.71 18.25
C PRO A 161 -2.00 -2.54 19.53
N LYS A 162 -1.92 -3.86 19.36
CA LYS A 162 -1.56 -4.80 20.41
C LYS A 162 -0.17 -5.37 20.13
N LEU A 163 0.69 -5.31 21.12
CA LEU A 163 2.07 -5.77 21.05
C LEU A 163 2.23 -7.03 21.89
N PHE A 164 2.74 -8.09 21.29
CA PHE A 164 2.95 -9.36 21.97
C PHE A 164 4.44 -9.64 22.08
N LEU A 165 4.95 -9.63 23.31
CA LEU A 165 6.33 -10.01 23.61
C LEU A 165 6.42 -11.50 23.85
N ASP A 166 7.43 -12.14 23.25
CA ASP A 166 7.73 -13.56 23.45
C ASP A 166 9.25 -13.80 23.37
N GLU A 167 9.68 -15.00 23.70
CA GLU A 167 11.06 -15.46 23.59
C GLU A 167 11.17 -16.54 22.52
N GLU A 168 11.95 -16.30 21.47
CA GLU A 168 12.34 -17.29 20.47
C GLU A 168 13.81 -17.66 20.62
N GLY A 169 14.09 -18.77 21.30
CA GLY A 169 15.47 -19.15 21.61
C GLY A 169 16.12 -18.20 22.61
N SER A 170 17.10 -17.40 22.17
CA SER A 170 17.74 -16.34 22.96
C SER A 170 17.22 -14.94 22.63
N LEU A 171 16.47 -14.80 21.56
CA LEU A 171 15.96 -13.51 21.10
C LEU A 171 14.70 -13.10 21.87
N LEU A 172 14.56 -11.81 22.15
CA LEU A 172 13.29 -11.23 22.56
C LEU A 172 12.55 -10.85 21.29
N THR A 173 11.34 -11.41 21.07
CA THR A 173 10.53 -11.11 19.91
C THR A 173 9.33 -10.26 20.29
N LEU A 174 8.88 -9.45 19.34
CA LEU A 174 7.70 -8.60 19.47
C LEU A 174 6.86 -8.74 18.20
N GLU A 175 5.63 -9.24 18.36
CA GLU A 175 4.65 -9.28 17.29
C GLU A 175 3.67 -8.12 17.41
N ILE A 176 3.34 -7.48 16.27
CA ILE A 176 2.42 -6.35 16.19
C ILE A 176 1.13 -6.80 15.54
N ASP A 177 0.03 -6.70 16.27
CA ASP A 177 -1.32 -6.75 15.71
C ASP A 177 -1.84 -5.33 15.51
N ASN A 178 -2.04 -4.94 14.25
CA ASN A 178 -2.61 -3.64 13.90
C ASN A 178 -4.13 -3.68 14.12
N ILE A 179 -4.55 -3.33 15.32
CA ILE A 179 -5.95 -3.32 15.72
C ILE A 179 -6.56 -1.96 15.36
N TYR A 180 -7.72 -2.03 14.71
CA TYR A 180 -8.57 -0.88 14.44
C TYR A 180 -9.90 -1.06 15.17
N GLU A 181 -10.22 -0.09 16.03
CA GLU A 181 -11.47 -0.08 16.78
C GLU A 181 -12.51 0.75 16.01
N THR A 182 -13.64 0.13 15.70
CA THR A 182 -14.76 0.73 14.95
C THR A 182 -16.04 0.59 15.76
N ARG A 183 -17.13 1.14 15.26
CA ARG A 183 -18.47 0.93 15.86
C ARG A 183 -18.91 -0.54 15.90
N HIS A 184 -18.27 -1.42 15.10
CA HIS A 184 -18.58 -2.85 15.04
C HIS A 184 -17.65 -3.70 15.91
N GLY A 185 -16.68 -3.09 16.60
CA GLY A 185 -15.70 -3.74 17.45
C GLY A 185 -14.26 -3.57 16.97
N GLU A 186 -13.36 -4.38 17.55
CA GLU A 186 -11.95 -4.42 17.20
C GLU A 186 -11.71 -5.37 16.00
N PHE A 187 -10.92 -4.92 15.03
CA PHE A 187 -10.52 -5.71 13.85
C PHE A 187 -9.02 -5.60 13.63
N THR A 188 -8.40 -6.74 13.29
CA THR A 188 -6.98 -6.77 12.94
C THR A 188 -6.84 -6.54 11.45
N LEU A 189 -6.07 -5.52 11.07
CA LEU A 189 -5.67 -5.33 9.68
C LEU A 189 -4.29 -5.98 9.42
N PRO A 190 -4.05 -6.48 8.20
CA PRO A 190 -2.72 -6.97 7.82
C PRO A 190 -1.68 -5.87 8.00
N GLY A 191 -0.39 -6.25 8.14
CA GLY A 191 0.71 -5.30 8.33
C GLY A 191 0.71 -4.16 7.31
N PRO A 192 1.41 -3.07 7.61
CA PRO A 192 1.39 -1.89 6.75
C PRO A 192 1.80 -2.25 5.34
N ASN A 193 0.96 -1.87 4.38
CA ASN A 193 1.30 -1.88 2.97
C ASN A 193 1.54 -0.42 2.58
N PRO A 194 2.76 -0.02 2.21
CA PRO A 194 3.07 1.37 1.87
C PRO A 194 2.24 1.90 0.69
N ASP A 195 1.75 0.99 -0.16
CA ASP A 195 0.99 1.35 -1.35
C ASP A 195 -0.51 1.61 -1.04
N PHE A 196 -1.03 1.19 0.12
CA PHE A 196 -2.46 1.27 0.42
C PHE A 196 -2.74 1.93 1.77
N GLN A 197 -3.35 3.10 1.70
CA GLN A 197 -3.84 3.84 2.88
C GLN A 197 -5.21 3.35 3.36
N THR A 198 -5.64 2.19 2.90
CA THR A 198 -6.95 1.62 3.21
C THR A 198 -6.82 0.21 3.76
N GLY A 199 -7.75 -0.19 4.58
CA GLY A 199 -7.93 -1.55 5.03
C GLY A 199 -9.42 -1.92 4.97
N SER A 200 -9.71 -3.22 5.01
CA SER A 200 -11.07 -3.72 5.03
C SER A 200 -11.26 -4.73 6.14
N TYR A 201 -12.50 -4.86 6.62
CA TYR A 201 -12.93 -5.89 7.55
C TYR A 201 -14.34 -6.37 7.23
N ALA A 202 -14.62 -7.63 7.55
CA ALA A 202 -15.97 -8.21 7.36
C ALA A 202 -16.76 -8.18 8.67
N TYR A 203 -18.02 -7.75 8.60
CA TYR A 203 -18.96 -7.80 9.71
C TYR A 203 -20.36 -8.15 9.22
N GLN A 204 -20.97 -9.18 9.79
CA GLN A 204 -22.31 -9.69 9.41
C GLN A 204 -22.49 -9.93 7.90
N GLY A 205 -21.43 -10.44 7.24
CA GLY A 205 -21.46 -10.75 5.80
C GLY A 205 -21.27 -9.55 4.87
N GLN A 206 -21.05 -8.36 5.40
CA GLN A 206 -20.72 -7.16 4.63
C GLN A 206 -19.25 -6.78 4.84
N THR A 207 -18.63 -6.25 3.80
CA THR A 207 -17.27 -5.71 3.83
C THR A 207 -17.30 -4.21 4.07
N TYR A 208 -16.54 -3.75 5.05
CA TYR A 208 -16.40 -2.34 5.41
C TYR A 208 -14.98 -1.88 5.18
N LEU A 209 -14.82 -0.64 4.74
CA LEU A 209 -13.53 -0.02 4.54
C LEU A 209 -13.19 0.90 5.70
N VAL A 210 -11.92 0.92 6.07
CA VAL A 210 -11.36 1.88 7.03
C VAL A 210 -10.15 2.58 6.40
N ARG A 211 -9.98 3.84 6.75
CA ARG A 211 -8.75 4.55 6.44
C ARG A 211 -7.66 4.12 7.42
N ARG A 212 -6.49 3.76 6.89
CA ARG A 212 -5.34 3.43 7.74
C ARG A 212 -4.71 4.68 8.32
N HIS A 213 -4.30 4.59 9.57
CA HIS A 213 -3.56 5.62 10.29
C HIS A 213 -2.05 5.41 10.05
N GLN A 214 -1.60 5.57 8.80
CA GLN A 214 -0.21 5.27 8.41
C GLN A 214 0.83 6.06 9.21
N GLU A 215 0.52 7.29 9.58
CA GLU A 215 1.44 8.11 10.39
C GLU A 215 1.67 7.48 11.76
N GLU A 216 0.61 7.02 12.44
CA GLU A 216 0.68 6.36 13.73
C GLU A 216 1.32 4.97 13.63
N GLU A 217 1.00 4.19 12.57
CA GLU A 217 1.66 2.91 12.30
C GLU A 217 3.16 3.09 12.06
N ASN A 218 3.55 4.08 11.26
CA ASN A 218 4.96 4.38 10.98
C ASN A 218 5.68 4.91 12.24
N GLN A 219 5.00 5.71 13.06
CA GLN A 219 5.55 6.19 14.32
C GLN A 219 5.87 5.02 15.25
N LEU A 220 4.96 4.05 15.41
CA LEU A 220 5.22 2.85 16.21
C LEU A 220 6.46 2.08 15.70
N MET A 221 6.57 1.88 14.38
CA MET A 221 7.74 1.21 13.79
C MET A 221 9.05 1.97 14.05
N GLN A 222 9.03 3.30 13.98
CA GLN A 222 10.17 4.14 14.30
C GLN A 222 10.53 4.08 15.78
N GLU A 223 9.54 4.09 16.67
CA GLU A 223 9.74 3.94 18.10
C GLU A 223 10.39 2.59 18.43
N LEU A 224 9.90 1.48 17.86
CA LEU A 224 10.50 0.16 18.05
C LEU A 224 11.94 0.11 17.53
N SER A 225 12.20 0.67 16.35
CA SER A 225 13.58 0.77 15.82
C SER A 225 14.48 1.57 16.74
N SER A 226 13.99 2.66 17.33
CA SER A 226 14.76 3.49 18.26
C SER A 226 15.07 2.77 19.58
N MET A 227 14.27 1.77 19.95
CA MET A 227 14.47 0.89 21.12
C MET A 227 15.39 -0.29 20.81
N GLY A 228 15.96 -0.37 19.59
CA GLY A 228 16.88 -1.42 19.16
C GLY A 228 16.24 -2.58 18.41
N PHE A 229 14.92 -2.66 18.31
CA PHE A 229 14.26 -3.73 17.58
C PHE A 229 14.58 -3.72 16.09
N GLN A 230 14.83 -4.90 15.55
CA GLN A 230 15.07 -5.14 14.13
C GLN A 230 13.86 -5.84 13.51
N ALA A 231 13.41 -5.36 12.36
CA ALA A 231 12.25 -5.93 11.67
C ALA A 231 12.63 -7.22 10.94
N ARG A 232 11.97 -8.35 11.25
CA ARG A 232 12.01 -9.58 10.46
C ARG A 232 10.91 -9.57 9.39
N SER A 233 9.78 -8.93 9.71
CA SER A 233 8.67 -8.66 8.79
C SER A 233 7.91 -7.42 9.25
N SER A 234 6.86 -7.03 8.53
CA SER A 234 5.98 -5.93 8.95
C SER A 234 5.29 -6.15 10.30
N LYS A 235 5.20 -7.42 10.75
CA LYS A 235 4.55 -7.79 12.01
C LYS A 235 5.51 -8.24 13.09
N LEU A 236 6.63 -8.84 12.72
CA LEU A 236 7.53 -9.51 13.64
C LEU A 236 8.86 -8.78 13.74
N TRP A 237 9.21 -8.39 14.95
CA TRP A 237 10.41 -7.68 15.33
C TRP A 237 11.19 -8.48 16.37
N PHE A 238 12.49 -8.25 16.48
CA PHE A 238 13.31 -8.94 17.46
C PHE A 238 14.42 -8.05 18.01
N LEU A 239 14.88 -8.40 19.21
CA LEU A 239 16.06 -7.84 19.86
C LEU A 239 17.07 -8.94 20.13
N GLU A 240 18.35 -8.61 19.94
CA GLU A 240 19.45 -9.47 20.40
C GLU A 240 19.51 -9.51 21.93
N PRO A 241 20.05 -10.59 22.54
CA PRO A 241 20.04 -10.78 23.99
C PRO A 241 20.72 -9.65 24.77
N GLU A 242 21.79 -9.06 24.23
CA GLU A 242 22.53 -7.96 24.86
C GLU A 242 21.67 -6.69 24.96
N GLU A 243 20.80 -6.45 23.98
CA GLU A 243 19.94 -5.26 23.91
C GLU A 243 18.64 -5.46 24.71
N ALA A 244 18.20 -6.72 24.87
CA ALA A 244 16.94 -7.04 25.53
C ALA A 244 16.90 -6.60 27.00
N ILE A 245 18.00 -6.68 27.72
CA ILE A 245 18.09 -6.26 29.13
C ILE A 245 17.94 -4.73 29.23
N SER A 246 18.64 -3.98 28.40
CA SER A 246 18.55 -2.52 28.37
C SER A 246 17.15 -2.06 27.99
N PHE A 247 16.54 -2.72 26.97
CA PHE A 247 15.17 -2.44 26.58
C PHE A 247 14.19 -2.65 27.75
N LEU A 248 14.28 -3.78 28.46
CA LEU A 248 13.36 -4.10 29.57
C LEU A 248 13.48 -3.12 30.74
N LEU A 249 14.67 -2.57 30.98
CA LEU A 249 14.92 -1.61 32.07
C LEU A 249 14.51 -0.19 31.70
N ASP A 250 14.83 0.24 30.49
CA ASP A 250 14.78 1.66 30.12
C ASP A 250 13.59 2.02 29.22
N SER A 251 13.20 1.12 28.31
CA SER A 251 12.24 1.39 27.25
C SER A 251 10.89 0.69 27.44
N TYR A 252 10.88 -0.52 28.01
CA TYR A 252 9.67 -1.29 28.24
C TYR A 252 8.61 -0.53 29.07
N PRO A 253 8.96 0.18 30.18
CA PRO A 253 7.97 0.95 30.91
C PRO A 253 7.24 2.00 30.06
N LYS A 254 7.97 2.66 29.15
CA LYS A 254 7.40 3.65 28.22
C LYS A 254 6.49 2.99 27.18
N LEU A 255 6.91 1.81 26.70
CA LEU A 255 6.11 1.05 25.73
C LEU A 255 4.76 0.64 26.32
N VAL A 256 4.74 0.15 27.57
CA VAL A 256 3.52 -0.23 28.30
C VAL A 256 2.63 0.96 28.65
N GLU A 257 3.22 2.14 28.84
CA GLU A 257 2.47 3.37 29.08
C GLU A 257 1.69 3.83 27.85
N ASN A 258 2.29 3.65 26.66
CA ASN A 258 1.71 4.15 25.41
C ASN A 258 0.89 3.11 24.64
N TYR A 259 1.18 1.81 24.82
CA TYR A 259 0.60 0.73 24.03
C TYR A 259 0.08 -0.41 24.90
N ARG A 260 -0.84 -1.21 24.34
CA ARG A 260 -1.31 -2.46 24.96
C ARG A 260 -0.28 -3.56 24.72
N VAL A 261 0.56 -3.84 25.72
CA VAL A 261 1.60 -4.87 25.65
C VAL A 261 1.18 -6.11 26.40
N PHE A 262 1.35 -7.28 25.79
CA PHE A 262 1.07 -8.59 26.31
C PHE A 262 2.32 -9.46 26.31
N GLY A 263 2.36 -10.52 27.11
CA GLY A 263 3.46 -11.49 27.08
C GLY A 263 4.39 -11.46 28.31
N GLU A 264 4.03 -10.77 29.39
CA GLU A 264 4.82 -10.73 30.63
C GLU A 264 5.23 -12.13 31.15
N LYS A 265 4.43 -13.17 30.84
CA LYS A 265 4.73 -14.55 31.24
C LYS A 265 5.85 -15.18 30.41
N ALA A 266 6.04 -14.74 29.19
CA ALA A 266 7.10 -15.20 28.29
C ALA A 266 8.49 -14.68 28.74
N LEU A 267 8.50 -13.56 29.47
CA LEU A 267 9.73 -12.94 30.00
C LEU A 267 10.29 -13.66 31.23
N SER A 268 10.07 -14.96 31.37
CA SER A 268 10.47 -15.73 32.54
C SER A 268 11.99 -15.74 32.79
N ARG A 269 12.79 -15.63 31.71
CA ARG A 269 14.26 -15.53 31.79
C ARG A 269 14.74 -14.15 32.25
N TYR A 270 13.99 -13.11 31.93
CA TYR A 270 14.29 -11.72 32.27
C TYR A 270 13.60 -11.26 33.56
N LYS A 271 13.20 -12.18 34.44
CA LYS A 271 12.66 -11.81 35.74
C LYS A 271 13.74 -11.02 36.50
N VAL A 272 13.72 -9.72 36.34
CA VAL A 272 14.43 -8.79 37.20
C VAL A 272 13.80 -8.93 38.57
N ARG A 273 14.38 -9.75 39.44
CA ARG A 273 14.07 -9.70 40.85
C ARG A 273 14.57 -8.35 41.33
N SER A 274 13.68 -7.38 41.50
CA SER A 274 13.98 -6.17 42.26
C SER A 274 14.17 -6.55 43.73
N THR A 275 15.22 -7.29 44.01
CA THR A 275 15.72 -7.38 45.37
C THR A 275 16.32 -6.02 45.64
N LYS A 276 15.61 -5.20 46.42
CA LYS A 276 16.24 -4.01 47.04
C LYS A 276 17.45 -4.55 47.77
N SER A 277 18.62 -4.41 47.17
CA SER A 277 19.88 -4.76 47.83
C SER A 277 19.98 -3.87 49.05
N LYS A 278 19.75 -4.47 50.21
CA LYS A 278 19.93 -3.77 51.48
C LYS A 278 21.41 -3.71 51.70
N ILE A 279 22.06 -2.68 51.25
CA ILE A 279 23.48 -2.42 51.54
C ILE A 279 23.55 -2.11 53.03
N THR A 280 24.04 -3.07 53.82
CA THR A 280 24.31 -2.87 55.24
C THR A 280 25.78 -2.63 55.37
N ALA A 281 26.19 -1.37 55.40
CA ALA A 281 27.54 -0.99 55.71
C ALA A 281 27.82 -1.21 57.18
N LYS A 282 28.72 -2.14 57.54
CA LYS A 282 29.18 -2.31 58.90
C LYS A 282 30.52 -1.59 59.03
N VAL A 283 30.54 -0.46 59.71
CA VAL A 283 31.79 0.28 60.01
C VAL A 283 32.34 -0.30 61.29
N THR A 284 33.45 -0.99 61.24
CA THR A 284 34.22 -1.40 62.44
C THR A 284 35.40 -0.48 62.56
N SER A 285 35.49 0.22 63.65
CA SER A 285 36.68 1.00 64.03
C SER A 285 37.59 0.16 64.91
N ASN A 286 38.84 0.09 64.57
CA ASN A 286 39.88 -0.50 65.41
C ASN A 286 40.67 0.64 66.06
N GLU A 287 40.51 0.85 67.38
CA GLU A 287 41.10 1.95 68.11
C GLU A 287 42.65 2.03 68.05
N LYS A 288 43.29 0.94 67.57
CA LYS A 288 44.76 0.90 67.50
C LYS A 288 45.36 1.35 66.18
N GLU A 289 44.61 1.36 65.08
CA GLU A 289 45.22 1.58 63.72
C GLU A 289 44.59 2.67 62.87
N LYS A 290 43.64 3.42 63.30
CA LYS A 290 42.93 4.46 62.51
C LYS A 290 42.50 4.03 61.07
N TRP A 291 42.11 2.78 60.87
CA TRP A 291 41.66 2.26 59.59
C TRP A 291 40.15 1.97 59.67
N PHE A 292 39.48 2.25 58.54
CA PHE A 292 38.09 1.86 58.37
C PHE A 292 38.03 0.78 57.30
N SER A 293 37.42 -0.36 57.56
CA SER A 293 37.05 -1.33 56.53
C SER A 293 35.56 -1.20 56.25
N LEU A 294 35.22 -1.13 54.94
CA LEU A 294 33.84 -1.13 54.45
C LEU A 294 33.62 -2.49 53.79
N ASP A 295 32.80 -3.36 54.41
CA ASP A 295 32.33 -4.59 53.80
C ASP A 295 30.96 -4.27 53.17
N ILE A 296 30.87 -4.43 51.82
CA ILE A 296 29.69 -4.20 51.02
C ILE A 296 29.04 -5.55 50.71
#